data_0e2ad0b58fd8c8b6fe69a9b63aece0ba
#
_entry.id   0e2ad0b58fd8c8b6fe69a9b63aece0ba
#
_cell.length_a   1.000
_cell.length_b   1.000
_cell.length_c   1.000
_cell.angle_alpha   90.00
_cell.angle_beta   90.00
_cell.angle_gamma   90.00
#
_symmetry.space_group_name_H-M   'P 1'
#
loop_
_entity.id
_entity.type
_entity.pdbx_description
1 polymer ?
#
loop_
_entity_poly.entity_id
_entity_poly.type
_entity_poly.pdbx_seq_one_letter_code
_entity_poly.pdbx_strand_id
1 'polypeptide(L)'
;TATTEIYTLSLHDALPIYMHIGNLRTALYAYLIAKKQDGDFILRIEDTDQERYVEGAVDVIYDTLRVAGLNWDEGPDIGGPVGPYVQSERMGMFKSYAEELVKSGHAYYCFCDKERLDEVRKIQEASHIAPMYDRHCRNLSPEEVQAKLDAGVPYVIRQKMPLDGTTTFHDDIYGDVTVENSTLDDQILIESDRKSTRLNSSHDDISYAVF
;
A
#
# COMPACT_ATOMS: atom_id res chain seq x y z
N THR A 1 -9.34 24.62 -14.78
CA THR A 1 -9.69 23.19 -14.61
C THR A 1 -9.72 22.94 -13.12
N ALA A 2 -10.92 22.82 -12.55
CA ALA A 2 -11.07 22.45 -11.16
C ALA A 2 -10.48 21.02 -11.01
N THR A 3 -9.48 20.86 -10.17
CA THR A 3 -8.99 19.54 -9.77
C THR A 3 -10.06 19.00 -8.84
N THR A 4 -10.82 18.00 -9.29
CA THR A 4 -11.77 17.30 -8.42
C THR A 4 -10.93 16.55 -7.38
N GLU A 5 -11.12 16.86 -6.11
CA GLU A 5 -10.45 16.14 -5.03
C GLU A 5 -11.09 14.76 -4.86
N ILE A 6 -10.26 13.72 -4.84
CA ILE A 6 -10.70 12.33 -4.79
C ILE A 6 -10.48 11.80 -3.38
N TYR A 7 -11.54 11.33 -2.74
CA TYR A 7 -11.49 10.73 -1.41
C TYR A 7 -11.82 9.25 -1.50
N THR A 8 -10.83 8.41 -1.25
CA THR A 8 -10.95 6.96 -1.42
C THR A 8 -11.07 6.27 -0.07
N LEU A 9 -12.11 5.46 0.09
CA LEU A 9 -12.19 4.46 1.14
C LEU A 9 -11.54 3.17 0.63
N SER A 10 -10.39 2.81 1.18
CA SER A 10 -9.75 1.52 0.94
C SER A 10 -10.13 0.56 2.07
N LEU A 11 -10.70 -0.58 1.70
CA LEU A 11 -11.06 -1.63 2.65
C LEU A 11 -10.06 -2.77 2.51
N HIS A 12 -9.28 -2.98 3.56
CA HIS A 12 -8.28 -4.03 3.65
C HIS A 12 -8.89 -5.33 4.18
N ASP A 13 -8.33 -6.46 3.74
CA ASP A 13 -8.66 -7.81 4.20
C ASP A 13 -8.13 -8.10 5.63
N ALA A 14 -8.22 -7.13 6.54
CA ALA A 14 -7.96 -7.41 7.94
C ALA A 14 -9.08 -8.29 8.49
N LEU A 15 -8.74 -9.37 9.15
CA LEU A 15 -9.73 -10.22 9.84
C LEU A 15 -10.49 -9.42 10.90
N PRO A 16 -11.83 -9.58 10.96
CA PRO A 16 -12.71 -10.35 10.08
C PRO A 16 -13.14 -9.54 8.85
N ILE A 17 -13.34 -10.21 7.74
CA ILE A 17 -13.73 -9.71 6.41
C ILE A 17 -15.03 -8.86 6.42
N TYR A 18 -15.74 -8.85 7.53
CA TYR A 18 -16.98 -8.09 7.68
C TYR A 18 -16.71 -6.67 8.14
N MET A 19 -17.42 -5.73 7.54
CA MET A 19 -17.38 -4.33 7.95
C MET A 19 -17.76 -4.19 9.43
N HIS A 20 -16.86 -3.66 10.24
CA HIS A 20 -17.12 -3.35 11.65
C HIS A 20 -17.25 -1.83 11.85
N ILE A 21 -17.69 -1.42 13.03
CA ILE A 21 -17.96 -0.01 13.36
C ILE A 21 -16.76 0.92 13.13
N GLY A 22 -15.53 0.40 13.27
CA GLY A 22 -14.30 1.17 12.99
C GLY A 22 -14.17 1.52 11.51
N ASN A 23 -14.39 0.55 10.61
CA ASN A 23 -14.36 0.79 9.16
C ASN A 23 -15.47 1.77 8.76
N LEU A 24 -16.69 1.62 9.34
CA LEU A 24 -17.79 2.52 9.08
C LEU A 24 -17.49 3.95 9.53
N ARG A 25 -16.81 4.12 10.68
CA ARG A 25 -16.34 5.43 11.13
C ARG A 25 -15.37 6.07 10.14
N THR A 26 -14.39 5.30 9.64
CA THR A 26 -13.42 5.79 8.65
C THR A 26 -14.13 6.19 7.35
N ALA A 27 -15.07 5.36 6.89
CA ALA A 27 -15.91 5.67 5.73
C ALA A 27 -16.69 6.97 5.91
N LEU A 28 -17.27 7.17 7.10
CA LEU A 28 -18.00 8.40 7.41
C LEU A 28 -17.12 9.65 7.32
N TYR A 29 -15.90 9.60 7.85
CA TYR A 29 -14.98 10.74 7.75
C TYR A 29 -14.60 11.04 6.31
N ALA A 30 -14.21 10.04 5.54
CA ALA A 30 -13.88 10.21 4.12
C ALA A 30 -15.08 10.78 3.34
N TYR A 31 -16.29 10.25 3.57
CA TYR A 31 -17.52 10.74 2.97
C TYR A 31 -17.80 12.20 3.30
N LEU A 32 -17.70 12.58 4.59
CA LEU A 32 -17.98 13.95 5.02
C LEU A 32 -16.97 14.95 4.45
N ILE A 33 -15.70 14.57 4.35
CA ILE A 33 -14.65 15.39 3.73
C ILE A 33 -14.93 15.56 2.24
N ALA A 34 -15.20 14.46 1.51
CA ALA A 34 -15.56 14.50 0.10
C ALA A 34 -16.75 15.46 -0.15
N LYS A 35 -17.83 15.28 0.60
CA LYS A 35 -19.03 16.11 0.43
C LYS A 35 -18.82 17.57 0.86
N LYS A 36 -17.95 17.84 1.84
CA LYS A 36 -17.61 19.22 2.26
C LYS A 36 -16.81 19.96 1.17
N GLN A 37 -16.00 19.25 0.42
CA GLN A 37 -15.11 19.82 -0.60
C GLN A 37 -15.67 19.70 -2.01
N ASP A 38 -16.92 19.26 -2.15
CA ASP A 38 -17.57 19.01 -3.45
C ASP A 38 -16.78 18.04 -4.34
N GLY A 39 -16.13 17.06 -3.68
CA GLY A 39 -15.34 16.00 -4.31
C GLY A 39 -16.09 14.67 -4.39
N ASP A 40 -15.51 13.71 -5.06
CA ASP A 40 -16.06 12.36 -5.26
C ASP A 40 -15.63 11.42 -4.13
N PHE A 41 -16.59 10.69 -3.55
CA PHE A 41 -16.35 9.62 -2.61
C PHE A 41 -16.24 8.28 -3.36
N ILE A 42 -15.02 7.71 -3.39
CA ILE A 42 -14.71 6.50 -4.15
C ILE A 42 -14.57 5.30 -3.23
N LEU A 43 -15.25 4.20 -3.57
CA LEU A 43 -15.09 2.92 -2.90
C LEU A 43 -14.09 2.05 -3.66
N ARG A 44 -13.04 1.57 -2.97
CA ARG A 44 -12.07 0.62 -3.51
C ARG A 44 -11.97 -0.62 -2.62
N ILE A 45 -12.00 -1.78 -3.25
CA ILE A 45 -11.83 -3.09 -2.59
C ILE A 45 -10.38 -3.53 -2.74
N GLU A 46 -9.72 -3.82 -1.63
CA GLU A 46 -8.36 -4.34 -1.58
C GLU A 46 -8.38 -5.83 -1.23
N ASP A 47 -8.57 -6.65 -2.26
CA ASP A 47 -8.68 -8.12 -2.20
C ASP A 47 -7.30 -8.80 -2.30
N THR A 48 -6.33 -8.29 -1.58
CA THR A 48 -4.93 -8.75 -1.70
C THR A 48 -4.70 -10.14 -1.09
N ASP A 49 -5.48 -10.54 -0.10
CA ASP A 49 -5.39 -11.85 0.55
C ASP A 49 -6.47 -12.80 0.00
N GLN A 50 -6.14 -13.44 -1.12
CA GLN A 50 -7.04 -14.38 -1.79
C GLN A 50 -7.28 -15.68 -1.01
N GLU A 51 -6.44 -16.03 -0.04
CA GLU A 51 -6.62 -17.21 0.82
C GLU A 51 -7.76 -17.01 1.83
N ARG A 52 -8.09 -15.75 2.09
CA ARG A 52 -9.15 -15.35 3.03
C ARG A 52 -10.43 -14.84 2.34
N TYR A 53 -10.52 -15.04 1.04
CA TYR A 53 -11.72 -14.63 0.31
C TYR A 53 -12.97 -15.29 0.90
N VAL A 54 -13.98 -14.49 1.22
CA VAL A 54 -15.30 -14.94 1.67
C VAL A 54 -16.34 -14.47 0.68
N GLU A 55 -17.05 -15.41 0.07
CA GLU A 55 -18.14 -15.12 -0.84
C GLU A 55 -19.22 -14.28 -0.13
N GLY A 56 -19.68 -13.22 -0.79
CA GLY A 56 -20.69 -12.30 -0.26
C GLY A 56 -20.17 -11.22 0.69
N ALA A 57 -18.89 -11.23 1.09
CA ALA A 57 -18.35 -10.21 2.00
C ALA A 57 -18.44 -8.80 1.40
N VAL A 58 -18.21 -8.66 0.11
CA VAL A 58 -18.30 -7.38 -0.61
C VAL A 58 -19.73 -6.84 -0.61
N ASP A 59 -20.73 -7.70 -0.78
CA ASP A 59 -22.14 -7.31 -0.72
C ASP A 59 -22.53 -6.77 0.66
N VAL A 60 -22.00 -7.38 1.73
CA VAL A 60 -22.20 -6.89 3.10
C VAL A 60 -21.59 -5.48 3.28
N ILE A 61 -20.45 -5.20 2.65
CA ILE A 61 -19.83 -3.86 2.66
C ILE A 61 -20.78 -2.85 1.97
N TYR A 62 -21.25 -3.17 0.77
CA TYR A 62 -22.17 -2.32 0.03
C TYR A 62 -23.46 -2.04 0.82
N ASP A 63 -24.06 -3.06 1.36
CA ASP A 63 -25.30 -2.94 2.13
C ASP A 63 -25.10 -2.13 3.40
N THR A 64 -24.00 -2.35 4.11
CA THR A 64 -23.68 -1.59 5.33
C THR A 64 -23.50 -0.09 5.04
N LEU A 65 -22.77 0.26 3.99
CA LEU A 65 -22.57 1.65 3.58
C LEU A 65 -23.88 2.31 3.15
N ARG A 66 -24.72 1.58 2.36
CA ARG A 66 -26.03 2.08 1.92
C ARG A 66 -26.98 2.31 3.08
N VAL A 67 -27.06 1.37 4.02
CA VAL A 67 -27.87 1.50 5.24
C VAL A 67 -27.42 2.71 6.08
N ALA A 68 -26.10 2.97 6.12
CA ALA A 68 -25.55 4.14 6.82
C ALA A 68 -25.73 5.45 6.03
N GLY A 69 -26.25 5.43 4.80
CA GLY A 69 -26.41 6.61 3.95
C GLY A 69 -25.11 7.10 3.31
N LEU A 70 -24.04 6.30 3.32
CA LEU A 70 -22.74 6.62 2.76
C LEU A 70 -22.64 6.10 1.31
N ASN A 71 -23.41 6.74 0.42
CA ASN A 71 -23.38 6.35 -1.00
C ASN A 71 -22.10 6.89 -1.67
N TRP A 72 -21.43 6.02 -2.42
CA TRP A 72 -20.22 6.37 -3.18
C TRP A 72 -20.57 6.83 -4.59
N ASP A 73 -19.70 7.66 -5.14
CA ASP A 73 -19.86 8.26 -6.48
C ASP A 73 -19.18 7.37 -7.55
N GLU A 74 -18.15 6.59 -7.15
CA GLU A 74 -17.45 5.63 -7.99
C GLU A 74 -17.10 4.37 -7.18
N GLY A 75 -17.10 3.22 -7.84
CA GLY A 75 -16.75 1.96 -7.17
C GLY A 75 -16.86 0.73 -8.07
N PRO A 76 -16.59 -0.48 -7.53
CA PRO A 76 -16.59 -1.72 -8.32
C PRO A 76 -17.93 -2.04 -8.97
N ASP A 77 -19.05 -1.71 -8.29
CA ASP A 77 -20.41 -2.03 -8.74
C ASP A 77 -21.01 -0.98 -9.68
N ILE A 78 -20.58 0.29 -9.57
CA ILE A 78 -21.12 1.40 -10.36
C ILE A 78 -20.16 1.91 -11.42
N GLY A 79 -18.87 1.53 -11.35
CA GLY A 79 -17.83 2.01 -12.26
C GLY A 79 -17.42 3.45 -11.99
N GLY A 80 -16.77 4.07 -12.98
CA GLY A 80 -16.29 5.45 -12.95
C GLY A 80 -15.02 5.64 -13.77
N PRO A 81 -14.50 6.89 -13.91
CA PRO A 81 -13.39 7.20 -14.81
C PRO A 81 -12.01 6.77 -14.29
N VAL A 82 -11.84 6.51 -12.98
CA VAL A 82 -10.53 6.20 -12.37
C VAL A 82 -10.34 4.72 -12.01
N GLY A 83 -11.23 3.84 -12.52
CA GLY A 83 -11.10 2.38 -12.33
C GLY A 83 -9.80 1.78 -12.86
N PRO A 84 -9.57 0.49 -12.61
CA PRO A 84 -10.38 -0.46 -11.84
C PRO A 84 -10.42 -0.16 -10.34
N TYR A 85 -11.50 -0.57 -9.66
CA TYR A 85 -11.72 -0.31 -8.23
C TYR A 85 -11.48 -1.53 -7.35
N VAL A 86 -11.05 -2.65 -7.92
CA VAL A 86 -10.61 -3.85 -7.22
C VAL A 86 -9.11 -3.99 -7.36
N GLN A 87 -8.41 -4.21 -6.25
CA GLN A 87 -6.94 -4.20 -6.22
C GLN A 87 -6.33 -5.28 -7.13
N SER A 88 -6.88 -6.50 -7.13
CA SER A 88 -6.42 -7.60 -7.98
C SER A 88 -6.47 -7.26 -9.49
N GLU A 89 -7.43 -6.48 -9.93
CA GLU A 89 -7.56 -6.03 -11.31
C GLU A 89 -6.49 -4.99 -11.70
N ARG A 90 -5.90 -4.30 -10.71
CA ARG A 90 -4.86 -3.27 -10.88
C ARG A 90 -3.44 -3.84 -10.90
N MET A 91 -3.24 -5.10 -10.54
CA MET A 91 -1.90 -5.69 -10.36
C MET A 91 -0.99 -5.53 -11.58
N GLY A 92 -1.56 -5.64 -12.79
CA GLY A 92 -0.80 -5.45 -14.03
C GLY A 92 -0.25 -4.03 -14.21
N MET A 93 -0.90 -3.02 -13.67
CA MET A 93 -0.47 -1.62 -13.75
C MET A 93 0.72 -1.33 -12.83
N PHE A 94 0.74 -1.92 -11.64
CA PHE A 94 1.76 -1.62 -10.65
C PHE A 94 3.16 -2.05 -11.07
N LYS A 95 3.26 -3.16 -11.81
CA LYS A 95 4.56 -3.65 -12.29
C LYS A 95 5.26 -2.62 -13.17
N SER A 96 4.54 -2.00 -14.10
CA SER A 96 5.12 -1.00 -15.00
C SER A 96 5.62 0.24 -14.25
N TYR A 97 4.88 0.72 -13.25
CA TYR A 97 5.30 1.83 -12.41
C TYR A 97 6.51 1.48 -11.54
N ALA A 98 6.54 0.28 -10.96
CA ALA A 98 7.69 -0.14 -10.17
C ALA A 98 8.96 -0.30 -11.02
N GLU A 99 8.85 -0.83 -12.24
CA GLU A 99 9.96 -0.89 -13.20
C GLU A 99 10.44 0.50 -13.64
N GLU A 100 9.53 1.47 -13.74
CA GLU A 100 9.88 2.87 -14.01
C GLU A 100 10.66 3.47 -12.84
N LEU A 101 10.26 3.19 -11.59
CA LEU A 101 11.01 3.59 -10.40
C LEU A 101 12.39 2.93 -10.34
N VAL A 102 12.53 1.69 -10.78
CA VAL A 102 13.87 1.05 -10.89
C VAL A 102 14.72 1.77 -11.93
N LYS A 103 14.18 2.08 -13.11
CA LYS A 103 14.89 2.81 -14.18
C LYS A 103 15.31 4.21 -13.75
N SER A 104 14.49 4.89 -12.96
CA SER A 104 14.78 6.23 -12.42
C SER A 104 15.69 6.21 -11.18
N GLY A 105 16.06 5.01 -10.66
CA GLY A 105 16.94 4.87 -9.50
C GLY A 105 16.25 5.04 -8.15
N HIS A 106 14.91 5.08 -8.11
CA HIS A 106 14.11 5.22 -6.88
C HIS A 106 13.63 3.88 -6.32
N ALA A 107 13.90 2.78 -7.02
CA ALA A 107 13.65 1.42 -6.57
C ALA A 107 14.76 0.47 -7.03
N TYR A 108 14.77 -0.75 -6.53
CA TYR A 108 15.73 -1.78 -6.92
C TYR A 108 15.18 -3.20 -6.73
N TYR A 109 15.77 -4.16 -7.44
CA TYR A 109 15.45 -5.58 -7.31
C TYR A 109 16.10 -6.17 -6.06
N CYS A 110 15.34 -6.91 -5.28
CA CYS A 110 15.81 -7.63 -4.10
C CYS A 110 15.55 -9.13 -4.29
N PHE A 111 16.59 -9.92 -4.18
CA PHE A 111 16.60 -11.37 -4.39
C PHE A 111 16.77 -12.18 -3.08
N CYS A 112 16.53 -11.54 -1.93
CA CYS A 112 16.59 -12.21 -0.64
C CYS A 112 15.44 -13.19 -0.47
N ASP A 113 15.74 -14.42 -0.05
CA ASP A 113 14.74 -15.39 0.36
C ASP A 113 14.19 -15.10 1.77
N LYS A 114 13.14 -15.83 2.12
CA LYS A 114 12.47 -15.66 3.41
C LYS A 114 13.37 -16.06 4.57
N GLU A 115 14.12 -17.13 4.41
CA GLU A 115 15.02 -17.70 5.42
C GLU A 115 16.05 -16.66 5.84
N ARG A 116 16.70 -16.01 4.86
CA ARG A 116 17.66 -14.93 5.13
C ARG A 116 17.01 -13.73 5.84
N LEU A 117 15.83 -13.33 5.40
CA LEU A 117 15.13 -12.19 6.02
C LEU A 117 14.73 -12.51 7.47
N ASP A 118 14.31 -13.72 7.77
CA ASP A 118 13.98 -14.17 9.12
C ASP A 118 15.23 -14.25 10.03
N GLU A 119 16.39 -14.61 9.49
CA GLU A 119 17.66 -14.58 10.24
C GLU A 119 18.06 -13.14 10.60
N VAL A 120 17.99 -12.21 9.64
CA VAL A 120 18.28 -10.79 9.90
C VAL A 120 17.35 -10.24 10.98
N ARG A 121 16.06 -10.54 10.91
CA ARG A 121 15.07 -10.12 11.90
C ARG A 121 15.41 -10.65 13.30
N LYS A 122 15.73 -11.94 13.41
CA LYS A 122 16.12 -12.53 14.70
C LYS A 122 17.35 -11.87 15.33
N ILE A 123 18.35 -11.53 14.50
CA ILE A 123 19.57 -10.84 14.97
C ILE A 123 19.20 -9.43 15.47
N GLN A 124 18.37 -8.70 14.74
CA GLN A 124 17.92 -7.36 15.11
C GLN A 124 17.10 -7.38 16.42
N GLU A 125 16.17 -8.31 16.55
CA GLU A 125 15.37 -8.50 17.77
C GLU A 125 16.26 -8.84 18.98
N ALA A 126 17.23 -9.75 18.81
CA ALA A 126 18.18 -10.09 19.87
C ALA A 126 19.06 -8.91 20.28
N SER A 127 19.29 -7.98 19.37
CA SER A 127 20.07 -6.75 19.60
C SER A 127 19.21 -5.56 20.04
N HIS A 128 17.91 -5.75 20.25
CA HIS A 128 16.92 -4.70 20.55
C HIS A 128 16.88 -3.57 19.52
N ILE A 129 17.15 -3.90 18.25
CA ILE A 129 17.05 -2.99 17.12
C ILE A 129 15.69 -3.22 16.45
N ALA A 130 15.01 -2.15 16.08
CA ALA A 130 13.76 -2.26 15.35
C ALA A 130 13.96 -3.05 14.04
N PRO A 131 13.13 -4.07 13.75
CA PRO A 131 13.27 -4.88 12.55
C PRO A 131 13.14 -4.03 11.28
N MET A 132 14.19 -4.02 10.46
CA MET A 132 14.24 -3.34 9.17
C MET A 132 14.97 -4.24 8.16
N TYR A 133 14.68 -4.04 6.88
CA TYR A 133 15.48 -4.69 5.84
C TYR A 133 16.92 -4.14 5.83
N ASP A 134 17.90 -5.03 5.84
CA ASP A 134 19.33 -4.67 5.91
C ASP A 134 19.92 -4.10 4.61
N ARG A 135 19.08 -3.83 3.62
CA ARG A 135 19.44 -3.23 2.31
C ARG A 135 20.49 -4.04 1.51
N HIS A 136 20.57 -5.34 1.76
CA HIS A 136 21.57 -6.23 1.16
C HIS A 136 21.66 -6.13 -0.39
N CYS A 137 20.51 -6.11 -1.07
CA CYS A 137 20.48 -6.05 -2.54
C CYS A 137 20.53 -4.63 -3.12
N ARG A 138 20.57 -3.59 -2.27
CA ARG A 138 20.45 -2.19 -2.68
C ARG A 138 21.53 -1.73 -3.65
N ASN A 139 22.74 -2.30 -3.54
CA ASN A 139 23.92 -1.87 -4.28
C ASN A 139 24.43 -2.95 -5.25
N LEU A 140 23.60 -3.92 -5.64
CA LEU A 140 23.95 -4.87 -6.70
C LEU A 140 24.23 -4.13 -8.01
N SER A 141 25.25 -4.58 -8.75
CA SER A 141 25.54 -4.00 -10.06
C SER A 141 24.45 -4.39 -11.08
N PRO A 142 24.27 -3.59 -12.15
CA PRO A 142 23.32 -3.93 -13.21
C PRO A 142 23.55 -5.33 -13.80
N GLU A 143 24.84 -5.75 -13.92
CA GLU A 143 25.22 -7.07 -14.43
C GLU A 143 24.80 -8.19 -13.49
N GLU A 144 24.97 -8.01 -12.17
CA GLU A 144 24.52 -8.97 -11.15
C GLU A 144 23.00 -9.10 -11.14
N VAL A 145 22.30 -7.97 -11.24
CA VAL A 145 20.83 -7.94 -11.32
C VAL A 145 20.38 -8.69 -12.57
N GLN A 146 20.95 -8.38 -13.75
CA GLN A 146 20.56 -9.03 -15.00
C GLN A 146 20.83 -10.53 -14.97
N ALA A 147 21.98 -10.96 -14.47
CA ALA A 147 22.32 -12.39 -14.35
C ALA A 147 21.31 -13.14 -13.47
N LYS A 148 20.84 -12.54 -12.38
CA LYS A 148 19.82 -13.14 -11.51
C LYS A 148 18.44 -13.18 -12.16
N LEU A 149 18.06 -12.15 -12.91
CA LEU A 149 16.81 -12.12 -13.67
C LEU A 149 16.81 -13.17 -14.79
N ASP A 150 17.91 -13.31 -15.53
CA ASP A 150 18.08 -14.29 -16.60
C ASP A 150 18.08 -15.74 -16.05
N ALA A 151 18.59 -15.94 -14.85
CA ALA A 151 18.52 -17.20 -14.12
C ALA A 151 17.14 -17.51 -13.54
N GLY A 152 16.17 -16.61 -13.66
CA GLY A 152 14.80 -16.78 -13.13
C GLY A 152 14.73 -16.79 -11.60
N VAL A 153 15.70 -16.16 -10.92
CA VAL A 153 15.68 -16.07 -9.45
C VAL A 153 14.47 -15.24 -9.02
N PRO A 154 13.64 -15.72 -8.08
CA PRO A 154 12.54 -14.95 -7.54
C PRO A 154 13.01 -13.61 -6.96
N TYR A 155 12.25 -12.56 -7.16
CA TYR A 155 12.60 -11.22 -6.69
C TYR A 155 11.39 -10.45 -6.19
N VAL A 156 11.67 -9.42 -5.40
CA VAL A 156 10.74 -8.34 -5.10
C VAL A 156 11.34 -7.02 -5.58
N ILE A 157 10.51 -6.02 -5.84
CA ILE A 157 10.97 -4.65 -6.09
C ILE A 157 10.78 -3.86 -4.80
N ARG A 158 11.86 -3.24 -4.32
CA ARG A 158 11.86 -2.40 -3.12
C ARG A 158 12.07 -0.93 -3.46
N GLN A 159 11.40 -0.07 -2.72
CA GLN A 159 11.65 1.36 -2.74
C GLN A 159 13.08 1.65 -2.27
N LYS A 160 13.74 2.61 -2.87
CA LYS A 160 15.09 3.04 -2.51
C LYS A 160 15.03 4.33 -1.70
N MET A 161 14.76 4.20 -0.40
CA MET A 161 14.67 5.36 0.49
C MET A 161 16.02 6.10 0.61
N PRO A 162 16.06 7.45 0.69
CA PRO A 162 17.26 8.16 1.04
C PRO A 162 17.82 7.67 2.39
N LEU A 163 19.16 7.58 2.52
CA LEU A 163 19.78 7.09 3.75
C LEU A 163 20.01 8.20 4.77
N ASP A 164 20.13 9.43 4.29
CA ASP A 164 20.46 10.61 5.07
C ASP A 164 19.42 11.71 4.87
N GLY A 165 19.42 12.69 5.76
CA GLY A 165 18.51 13.82 5.73
C GLY A 165 17.14 13.51 6.29
N THR A 166 16.21 14.42 6.07
CA THR A 166 14.84 14.36 6.58
C THR A 166 13.84 14.52 5.46
N THR A 167 12.67 13.90 5.62
CA THR A 167 11.50 14.15 4.79
C THR A 167 10.46 14.89 5.61
N THR A 168 10.01 16.04 5.11
CA THR A 168 8.95 16.84 5.76
C THR A 168 7.73 16.87 4.86
N PHE A 169 6.57 16.65 5.44
CA PHE A 169 5.27 16.84 4.79
C PHE A 169 4.35 17.64 5.71
N HIS A 170 3.40 18.32 5.11
CA HIS A 170 2.38 19.07 5.85
C HIS A 170 1.18 18.16 6.13
N ASP A 171 0.82 18.06 7.41
CA ASP A 171 -0.38 17.39 7.89
C ASP A 171 -1.37 18.44 8.36
N ASP A 172 -2.61 18.36 7.91
CA ASP A 172 -3.64 19.38 8.22
C ASP A 172 -4.02 19.44 9.70
N ILE A 173 -3.69 18.39 10.48
CA ILE A 173 -4.00 18.29 11.91
C ILE A 173 -2.76 18.59 12.74
N TYR A 174 -1.62 18.00 12.39
CA TYR A 174 -0.38 18.07 13.16
C TYR A 174 0.59 19.16 12.66
N GLY A 175 0.30 19.82 11.54
CA GLY A 175 1.20 20.76 10.88
C GLY A 175 2.37 20.04 10.20
N ASP A 176 3.54 20.66 10.15
CA ASP A 176 4.69 20.09 9.48
C ASP A 176 5.27 18.92 10.29
N VAL A 177 5.17 17.72 9.73
CA VAL A 177 5.74 16.48 10.27
C VAL A 177 7.05 16.19 9.57
N THR A 178 8.14 16.09 10.33
CA THR A 178 9.47 15.78 9.81
C THR A 178 9.95 14.43 10.34
N VAL A 179 10.39 13.57 9.42
CA VAL A 179 10.88 12.23 9.73
C VAL A 179 12.30 12.07 9.23
N GLU A 180 13.17 11.49 10.06
CA GLU A 180 14.54 11.13 9.66
C GLU A 180 14.50 9.99 8.64
N ASN A 181 15.10 10.18 7.46
CA ASN A 181 15.10 9.18 6.39
C ASN A 181 15.76 7.86 6.80
N SER A 182 16.74 7.90 7.70
CA SER A 182 17.43 6.72 8.23
C SER A 182 16.51 5.76 8.99
N THR A 183 15.37 6.25 9.51
CA THR A 183 14.38 5.45 10.22
C THR A 183 13.36 4.78 9.31
N LEU A 184 13.37 5.13 8.01
CA LEU A 184 12.44 4.58 7.02
C LEU A 184 13.03 3.32 6.37
N ASP A 185 12.22 2.27 6.27
CA ASP A 185 12.61 1.03 5.63
C ASP A 185 12.46 1.09 4.10
N ASP A 186 13.27 0.31 3.38
CA ASP A 186 13.11 0.08 1.95
C ASP A 186 11.92 -0.87 1.71
N GLN A 187 10.72 -0.30 1.66
CA GLN A 187 9.45 -1.03 1.56
C GLN A 187 9.35 -1.84 0.25
N ILE A 188 8.66 -2.99 0.31
CA ILE A 188 8.35 -3.78 -0.90
C ILE A 188 7.24 -3.07 -1.66
N LEU A 189 7.50 -2.75 -2.92
CA LEU A 189 6.51 -2.21 -3.86
C LEU A 189 5.75 -3.31 -4.59
N ILE A 190 6.46 -4.39 -4.98
CA ILE A 190 5.89 -5.54 -5.70
C ILE A 190 6.57 -6.84 -5.25
N GLU A 191 5.77 -7.88 -5.03
CA GLU A 191 6.21 -9.25 -4.80
C GLU A 191 6.26 -10.06 -6.11
N SER A 192 7.25 -10.97 -6.25
CA SER A 192 7.50 -11.72 -7.49
C SER A 192 6.45 -12.77 -7.81
N ASP A 193 5.71 -13.24 -6.82
CA ASP A 193 4.73 -14.32 -6.94
C ASP A 193 3.32 -13.85 -7.36
N ARG A 194 3.20 -12.61 -7.80
CA ARG A 194 1.94 -11.96 -8.16
C ARG A 194 0.95 -11.76 -7.01
N LYS A 195 1.34 -12.04 -5.79
CA LYS A 195 0.56 -11.78 -4.61
C LYS A 195 0.94 -10.41 -4.06
N SER A 196 0.10 -9.43 -4.38
CA SER A 196 -0.08 -8.21 -3.61
C SER A 196 1.10 -7.24 -3.50
N THR A 197 0.89 -6.05 -4.05
CA THR A 197 1.43 -4.84 -3.42
C THR A 197 0.81 -4.75 -2.04
N ARG A 198 1.48 -5.27 -1.03
CA ARG A 198 1.22 -4.86 0.33
C ARG A 198 1.70 -3.43 0.45
N LEU A 199 0.80 -2.47 0.37
CA LEU A 199 0.91 -1.30 1.18
C LEU A 199 0.89 -1.81 2.62
N ASN A 200 2.07 -1.96 3.20
CA ASN A 200 2.19 -2.34 4.59
C ASN A 200 1.81 -1.12 5.43
N SER A 201 0.51 -0.88 5.53
CA SER A 201 0.02 -0.09 6.63
C SER A 201 0.28 -0.93 7.87
N SER A 202 1.35 -0.58 8.58
CA SER A 202 1.56 -1.05 9.93
C SER A 202 0.30 -0.70 10.72
N HIS A 203 -0.44 -1.71 11.12
CA HIS A 203 -1.80 -1.59 11.64
C HIS A 203 -1.89 -1.03 13.05
N ASP A 204 -0.87 -0.40 13.60
CA ASP A 204 -0.99 -0.03 15.00
C ASP A 204 -1.24 1.45 15.29
N ASP A 205 -0.99 2.41 14.40
CA ASP A 205 -1.19 3.78 14.84
C ASP A 205 -1.46 4.85 13.78
N ILE A 206 -1.74 4.53 12.52
CA ILE A 206 -1.98 5.61 11.56
C ILE A 206 -3.28 5.40 10.80
N SER A 207 -4.28 6.01 11.34
CA SER A 207 -5.52 6.28 10.65
C SER A 207 -5.42 7.61 9.92
N TYR A 208 -4.54 7.90 9.09
CA TYR A 208 -4.61 9.12 8.25
C TYR A 208 -3.47 9.14 7.26
N ALA A 209 -3.67 8.55 6.10
CA ALA A 209 -2.98 8.99 4.90
C ALA A 209 -4.08 9.39 3.90
N VAL A 210 -4.37 10.66 3.86
CA VAL A 210 -5.11 11.29 2.77
C VAL A 210 -4.08 11.66 1.72
N PHE A 211 -4.13 10.98 0.57
CA PHE A 211 -3.45 11.42 -0.63
C PHE A 211 -4.44 11.35 -1.78
#